data_9d67816edd6dc678dfcdc8383c311038
#
_entry.id   9d67816edd6dc678dfcdc8383c311038
#
_cell.length_a   1.000
_cell.length_b   1.000
_cell.length_c   1.000
_cell.angle_alpha   90.00
_cell.angle_beta   90.00
_cell.angle_gamma   90.00
#
_symmetry.space_group_name_H-M   'P 1'
#
loop_
_entity.id
_entity.type
_entity.pdbx_description
1 polymer ?
#
loop_
_entity_poly.entity_id
_entity_poly.type
_entity_poly.pdbx_seq_one_letter_code
_entity_poly.pdbx_strand_id
1 'polypeptide(L)'
;MVWIIGPVVLILLVVSAGFRKFAGIFVLIAVIGGVIYWQYQEKYQENEEKQSKTRIKQSELLFEDVSLKTSYGSSDMVGRITNNSSQYTLKEVQLKLTFRDCDKDNKNCIIVAEDDLFFYINIPPKQARDFKESVYLYSDLKIKGKMVWDYKIEFIKAE
;
A
#
# COMPACT_ATOMS: atom_id res chain seq x y z
N MET A 1 -37.16 -17.64 3.25
CA MET A 1 -37.12 -19.05 2.80
C MET A 1 -35.94 -19.86 3.37
N VAL A 2 -34.83 -19.28 3.71
CA VAL A 2 -33.65 -19.99 4.27
C VAL A 2 -33.88 -20.63 5.66
N TRP A 3 -34.78 -20.10 6.48
CA TRP A 3 -35.04 -20.54 7.86
C TRP A 3 -35.70 -21.90 8.00
N ILE A 4 -36.36 -22.40 6.94
CA ILE A 4 -37.05 -23.71 6.97
C ILE A 4 -36.13 -24.84 6.53
N ILE A 5 -35.09 -24.55 5.71
CA ILE A 5 -34.18 -25.56 5.18
C ILE A 5 -33.26 -26.13 6.28
N GLY A 6 -32.81 -25.31 7.22
CA GLY A 6 -31.95 -25.72 8.32
C GLY A 6 -32.58 -26.84 9.23
N PRO A 7 -33.79 -26.66 9.78
CA PRO A 7 -34.44 -27.68 10.59
C PRO A 7 -34.72 -28.95 9.83
N VAL A 8 -35.17 -28.89 8.56
CA VAL A 8 -35.42 -30.07 7.72
C VAL A 8 -34.17 -30.89 7.49
N VAL A 9 -33.04 -30.26 7.17
CA VAL A 9 -31.73 -30.92 7.02
C VAL A 9 -31.29 -31.57 8.34
N LEU A 10 -31.51 -30.89 9.46
CA LEU A 10 -31.15 -31.39 10.78
C LEU A 10 -31.98 -32.66 11.17
N ILE A 11 -33.28 -32.68 10.84
CA ILE A 11 -34.16 -33.85 11.05
C ILE A 11 -33.71 -35.03 10.18
N LEU A 12 -33.36 -34.79 8.91
CA LEU A 12 -32.88 -35.84 8.01
C LEU A 12 -31.53 -36.43 8.46
N LEU A 13 -30.66 -35.61 9.06
CA LEU A 13 -29.38 -36.04 9.65
C LEU A 13 -29.60 -36.98 10.86
N VAL A 14 -30.68 -36.81 11.63
CA VAL A 14 -30.96 -37.62 12.81
C VAL A 14 -31.61 -38.94 12.45
N VAL A 15 -32.52 -38.97 11.45
CA VAL A 15 -33.43 -40.11 11.17
C VAL A 15 -32.80 -41.15 10.23
N SER A 16 -31.92 -40.80 9.32
CA SER A 16 -31.41 -41.73 8.31
C SER A 16 -29.88 -41.97 8.39
N ALA A 17 -29.47 -43.21 8.68
CA ALA A 17 -28.06 -43.61 8.70
C ALA A 17 -27.36 -43.46 7.33
N GLY A 18 -28.09 -43.66 6.21
CA GLY A 18 -27.61 -43.42 4.88
C GLY A 18 -27.36 -41.93 4.59
N PHE A 19 -28.26 -41.09 5.03
CA PHE A 19 -28.16 -39.65 4.85
C PHE A 19 -26.94 -39.03 5.59
N ARG A 20 -26.60 -39.56 6.78
CA ARG A 20 -25.40 -39.13 7.53
C ARG A 20 -24.11 -39.35 6.76
N LYS A 21 -24.00 -40.48 6.04
CA LYS A 21 -22.78 -40.75 5.22
C LYS A 21 -22.69 -39.79 4.04
N PHE A 22 -23.82 -39.53 3.36
CA PHE A 22 -23.85 -38.56 2.27
C PHE A 22 -23.62 -37.15 2.76
N ALA A 23 -24.23 -36.70 3.85
CA ALA A 23 -24.01 -35.38 4.42
C ALA A 23 -22.56 -35.18 4.87
N GLY A 24 -21.91 -36.19 5.44
CA GLY A 24 -20.49 -36.12 5.81
C GLY A 24 -19.57 -35.91 4.58
N ILE A 25 -19.86 -36.63 3.49
CA ILE A 25 -19.10 -36.43 2.23
C ILE A 25 -19.32 -35.05 1.66
N PHE A 26 -20.55 -34.53 1.65
CA PHE A 26 -20.85 -33.18 1.16
C PHE A 26 -20.16 -32.08 1.98
N VAL A 27 -20.17 -32.21 3.32
CA VAL A 27 -19.45 -31.28 4.18
C VAL A 27 -17.95 -31.32 3.90
N LEU A 28 -17.39 -32.51 3.73
CA LEU A 28 -15.97 -32.66 3.45
C LEU A 28 -15.57 -32.04 2.10
N ILE A 29 -16.38 -32.22 1.06
CA ILE A 29 -16.19 -31.58 -0.25
C ILE A 29 -16.31 -30.06 -0.16
N ALA A 30 -17.31 -29.56 0.61
CA ALA A 30 -17.48 -28.13 0.80
C ALA A 30 -16.31 -27.48 1.54
N VAL A 31 -15.77 -28.16 2.57
CA VAL A 31 -14.58 -27.70 3.30
C VAL A 31 -13.35 -27.69 2.39
N ILE A 32 -13.10 -28.77 1.66
CA ILE A 32 -11.97 -28.84 0.72
C ILE A 32 -12.10 -27.77 -0.36
N GLY A 33 -13.28 -27.63 -0.96
CA GLY A 33 -13.56 -26.61 -1.97
C GLY A 33 -13.38 -25.18 -1.43
N GLY A 34 -13.83 -24.94 -0.19
CA GLY A 34 -13.64 -23.67 0.49
C GLY A 34 -12.16 -23.34 0.73
N VAL A 35 -11.37 -24.30 1.18
CA VAL A 35 -9.93 -24.12 1.40
C VAL A 35 -9.20 -23.84 0.07
N ILE A 36 -9.51 -24.61 -0.98
CA ILE A 36 -8.92 -24.42 -2.31
C ILE A 36 -9.29 -23.03 -2.86
N TYR A 37 -10.56 -22.63 -2.73
CA TYR A 37 -11.02 -21.32 -3.19
C TYR A 37 -10.31 -20.18 -2.43
N TRP A 38 -10.14 -20.31 -1.12
CA TRP A 38 -9.44 -19.32 -0.30
C TRP A 38 -7.96 -19.20 -0.70
N GLN A 39 -7.26 -20.33 -0.84
CA GLN A 39 -5.86 -20.33 -1.31
C GLN A 39 -5.72 -19.74 -2.72
N TYR A 40 -6.68 -20.00 -3.60
CA TYR A 40 -6.68 -19.42 -4.94
C TYR A 40 -6.85 -17.92 -4.91
N GLN A 41 -7.76 -17.41 -4.08
CA GLN A 41 -7.98 -15.96 -3.90
C GLN A 41 -6.74 -15.27 -3.32
N GLU A 42 -6.09 -15.87 -2.33
CA GLU A 42 -4.89 -15.32 -1.73
C GLU A 42 -3.75 -15.18 -2.76
N LYS A 43 -3.50 -16.23 -3.55
CA LYS A 43 -2.51 -16.19 -4.64
C LYS A 43 -2.88 -15.18 -5.72
N TYR A 44 -4.15 -15.04 -6.03
CA TYR A 44 -4.60 -14.08 -7.04
C TYR A 44 -4.33 -12.65 -6.56
N GLN A 45 -4.66 -12.32 -5.33
CA GLN A 45 -4.40 -11.01 -4.74
C GLN A 45 -2.90 -10.71 -4.66
N GLU A 46 -2.09 -11.67 -4.24
CA GLU A 46 -0.63 -11.51 -4.18
C GLU A 46 -0.01 -11.25 -5.58
N ASN A 47 -0.49 -11.93 -6.60
CA ASN A 47 -0.03 -11.73 -7.97
C ASN A 47 -0.44 -10.35 -8.52
N GLU A 48 -1.68 -9.92 -8.29
CA GLU A 48 -2.16 -8.59 -8.66
C GLU A 48 -1.35 -7.50 -7.95
N GLU A 49 -1.07 -7.67 -6.67
CA GLU A 49 -0.24 -6.74 -5.91
C GLU A 49 1.18 -6.66 -6.48
N LYS A 50 1.82 -7.79 -6.76
CA LYS A 50 3.15 -7.83 -7.37
C LYS A 50 3.16 -7.17 -8.75
N GLN A 51 2.16 -7.44 -9.59
CA GLN A 51 2.05 -6.83 -10.91
C GLN A 51 1.81 -5.32 -10.81
N SER A 52 0.95 -4.87 -9.89
CA SER A 52 0.65 -3.46 -9.70
C SER A 52 1.91 -2.62 -9.37
N LYS A 53 2.87 -3.23 -8.67
CA LYS A 53 4.17 -2.61 -8.32
C LYS A 53 5.12 -2.43 -9.51
N THR A 54 4.91 -3.13 -10.60
CA THR A 54 5.78 -3.11 -11.80
C THR A 54 5.16 -2.42 -13.01
N ARG A 55 3.88 -2.04 -12.94
CA ARG A 55 3.14 -1.43 -14.05
C ARG A 55 3.66 -0.05 -14.44
N ILE A 56 4.08 0.75 -13.46
CA ILE A 56 4.71 2.07 -13.69
C ILE A 56 6.16 2.00 -13.20
N LYS A 57 7.10 2.39 -14.06
CA LYS A 57 8.51 2.50 -13.69
C LYS A 57 8.76 3.85 -12.98
N GLN A 58 9.74 3.89 -12.10
CA GLN A 58 10.13 5.16 -11.45
C GLN A 58 10.49 6.26 -12.46
N SER A 59 11.08 5.90 -13.61
CA SER A 59 11.41 6.83 -14.69
C SER A 59 10.20 7.43 -15.41
N GLU A 60 9.00 6.86 -15.21
CA GLU A 60 7.75 7.38 -15.75
C GLU A 60 7.04 8.34 -14.79
N LEU A 61 7.56 8.50 -13.57
CA LEU A 61 7.08 9.50 -12.62
C LEU A 61 8.04 10.68 -12.59
N LEU A 62 7.49 11.87 -12.76
CA LEU A 62 8.24 13.11 -12.62
C LEU A 62 7.71 13.86 -11.41
N PHE A 63 8.62 14.21 -10.50
CA PHE A 63 8.34 15.04 -9.34
C PHE A 63 8.90 16.44 -9.61
N GLU A 64 8.04 17.44 -9.51
CA GLU A 64 8.37 18.84 -9.79
C GLU A 64 8.04 19.71 -8.59
N ASP A 65 8.82 20.78 -8.39
CA ASP A 65 8.61 21.80 -7.35
C ASP A 65 8.48 21.23 -5.92
N VAL A 66 9.20 20.12 -5.66
CA VAL A 66 9.15 19.44 -4.38
C VAL A 66 9.86 20.27 -3.32
N SER A 67 9.14 20.61 -2.26
CA SER A 67 9.67 21.41 -1.16
C SER A 67 9.03 21.02 0.18
N LEU A 68 9.79 21.25 1.27
CA LEU A 68 9.26 21.15 2.64
C LEU A 68 8.84 22.53 3.11
N LYS A 69 7.59 22.66 3.52
CA LYS A 69 7.04 23.88 4.14
C LYS A 69 6.84 23.62 5.62
N THR A 70 7.62 24.33 6.44
CA THR A 70 7.48 24.23 7.89
C THR A 70 6.49 25.28 8.38
N SER A 71 5.50 24.85 9.18
CA SER A 71 4.50 25.72 9.80
C SER A 71 4.21 25.21 11.22
N TYR A 72 4.35 26.09 12.22
CA TYR A 72 3.97 25.85 13.63
C TYR A 72 4.29 24.44 14.20
N GLY A 73 5.52 23.94 13.95
CA GLY A 73 5.97 22.66 14.54
C GLY A 73 5.63 21.41 13.70
N SER A 74 4.97 21.58 12.56
CA SER A 74 4.80 20.53 11.55
C SER A 74 5.52 20.91 10.25
N SER A 75 5.91 19.92 9.48
CA SER A 75 6.46 20.12 8.13
C SER A 75 5.54 19.41 7.14
N ASP A 76 5.21 20.11 6.05
CA ASP A 76 4.47 19.51 4.95
C ASP A 76 5.40 19.39 3.73
N MET A 77 5.44 18.22 3.12
CA MET A 77 6.04 18.05 1.80
C MET A 77 4.99 18.37 0.74
N VAL A 78 5.33 19.31 -0.13
CA VAL A 78 4.45 19.75 -1.23
C VAL A 78 5.20 19.64 -2.54
N GLY A 79 4.45 19.44 -3.62
CA GLY A 79 5.00 19.36 -4.97
C GLY A 79 3.95 18.92 -5.97
N ARG A 80 4.42 18.53 -7.15
CA ARG A 80 3.59 18.00 -8.24
C ARG A 80 4.14 16.67 -8.67
N ILE A 81 3.25 15.70 -8.90
CA ILE A 81 3.58 14.39 -9.49
C ILE A 81 2.93 14.33 -10.85
N THR A 82 3.73 14.04 -11.89
CA THR A 82 3.28 13.76 -13.24
C THR A 82 3.43 12.27 -13.53
N ASN A 83 2.35 11.62 -13.92
CA ASN A 83 2.34 10.24 -14.38
C ASN A 83 2.55 10.20 -15.91
N ASN A 84 3.76 9.87 -16.33
CA ASN A 84 4.14 9.77 -17.75
C ASN A 84 3.86 8.39 -18.36
N SER A 85 3.27 7.45 -17.60
CA SER A 85 2.88 6.16 -18.18
C SER A 85 1.82 6.37 -19.29
N SER A 86 1.75 5.43 -20.24
CA SER A 86 0.79 5.50 -21.33
C SER A 86 -0.52 4.75 -21.05
N GLN A 87 -0.52 3.87 -20.03
CA GLN A 87 -1.61 2.92 -19.84
C GLN A 87 -2.15 2.87 -18.41
N TYR A 88 -1.30 3.10 -17.40
CA TYR A 88 -1.63 2.80 -16.02
C TYR A 88 -1.88 4.06 -15.19
N THR A 89 -2.91 3.99 -14.36
CA THR A 89 -3.22 5.03 -13.38
C THR A 89 -2.39 4.83 -12.13
N LEU A 90 -1.68 5.86 -11.70
CA LEU A 90 -0.95 5.87 -10.42
C LEU A 90 -1.94 5.94 -9.26
N LYS A 91 -1.84 5.02 -8.30
CA LYS A 91 -2.72 4.92 -7.13
C LYS A 91 -2.04 5.23 -5.82
N GLU A 92 -0.78 4.84 -5.70
CA GLU A 92 -0.03 5.01 -4.47
C GLU A 92 1.46 5.17 -4.78
N VAL A 93 2.11 6.05 -4.04
CA VAL A 93 3.56 6.19 -4.03
C VAL A 93 4.02 6.24 -2.59
N GLN A 94 5.07 5.49 -2.27
CA GLN A 94 5.79 5.61 -1.02
C GLN A 94 7.13 6.27 -1.28
N LEU A 95 7.41 7.33 -0.53
CA LEU A 95 8.70 8.00 -0.52
C LEU A 95 9.37 7.78 0.83
N LYS A 96 10.65 7.44 0.81
CA LYS A 96 11.50 7.52 1.99
C LYS A 96 12.20 8.86 2.01
N LEU A 97 11.95 9.66 3.04
CA LEU A 97 12.64 10.91 3.31
C LEU A 97 13.82 10.66 4.23
N THR A 98 14.93 11.29 3.94
CA THR A 98 16.13 11.25 4.79
C THR A 98 16.55 12.68 5.12
N PHE A 99 16.67 12.97 6.43
CA PHE A 99 17.11 14.26 6.94
C PHE A 99 18.51 14.11 7.50
N ARG A 100 19.38 15.04 7.14
CA ARG A 100 20.79 15.05 7.57
C ARG A 100 21.14 16.38 8.20
N ASP A 101 21.94 16.32 9.27
CA ASP A 101 22.63 17.47 9.83
C ASP A 101 24.04 17.52 9.24
N CYS A 102 24.30 18.55 8.47
CA CYS A 102 25.55 18.70 7.73
C CYS A 102 26.36 19.87 8.27
N ASP A 103 27.70 19.76 8.17
CA ASP A 103 28.58 20.89 8.44
C ASP A 103 28.38 22.02 7.43
N LYS A 104 29.07 23.15 7.65
CA LYS A 104 28.95 24.36 6.80
C LYS A 104 29.28 24.10 5.34
N ASP A 105 30.13 23.13 5.07
CA ASP A 105 30.60 22.78 3.71
C ASP A 105 29.79 21.65 3.08
N ASN A 106 28.77 21.13 3.75
CA ASN A 106 27.96 19.96 3.36
C ASN A 106 28.81 18.69 3.10
N LYS A 107 29.99 18.58 3.72
CA LYS A 107 30.90 17.43 3.52
C LYS A 107 30.69 16.30 4.53
N ASN A 108 30.39 16.66 5.77
CA ASN A 108 30.18 15.70 6.84
C ASN A 108 28.70 15.79 7.25
N CYS A 109 27.92 14.82 6.84
CA CYS A 109 26.50 14.76 7.15
C CYS A 109 26.18 13.51 7.99
N ILE A 110 25.41 13.68 9.03
CA ILE A 110 24.84 12.57 9.81
C ILE A 110 23.34 12.50 9.61
N ILE A 111 22.78 11.32 9.47
CA ILE A 111 21.33 11.13 9.41
C ILE A 111 20.76 11.42 10.78
N VAL A 112 19.82 12.34 10.87
CA VAL A 112 19.14 12.74 12.11
C VAL A 112 17.71 12.28 12.20
N ALA A 113 17.04 12.05 11.04
CA ALA A 113 15.71 11.48 10.99
C ALA A 113 15.46 10.82 9.63
N GLU A 114 14.54 9.86 9.61
CA GLU A 114 13.96 9.28 8.41
C GLU A 114 12.44 9.22 8.60
N ASP A 115 11.69 9.39 7.51
CA ASP A 115 10.22 9.28 7.51
C ASP A 115 9.76 8.60 6.22
N ASP A 116 8.72 7.78 6.34
CA ASP A 116 8.10 7.09 5.21
C ASP A 116 6.76 7.76 4.88
N LEU A 117 6.69 8.44 3.75
CA LEU A 117 5.47 9.10 3.28
C LEU A 117 4.70 8.24 2.31
N PHE A 118 3.42 8.06 2.58
CA PHE A 118 2.48 7.33 1.73
C PHE A 118 1.50 8.31 1.08
N PHE A 119 1.52 8.37 -0.24
CA PHE A 119 0.57 9.17 -1.03
C PHE A 119 -0.49 8.25 -1.63
N TYR A 120 -1.73 8.39 -1.19
CA TYR A 120 -2.89 7.80 -1.86
C TYR A 120 -3.42 8.81 -2.86
N ILE A 121 -3.07 8.65 -4.13
CA ILE A 121 -3.36 9.60 -5.19
C ILE A 121 -3.87 8.88 -6.42
N ASN A 122 -4.79 9.51 -7.15
CA ASN A 122 -5.34 8.95 -8.40
C ASN A 122 -4.90 9.83 -9.57
N ILE A 123 -3.81 9.45 -10.25
CA ILE A 123 -3.29 10.19 -11.40
C ILE A 123 -3.40 9.30 -12.64
N PRO A 124 -4.37 9.57 -13.54
CA PRO A 124 -4.47 8.88 -14.82
C PRO A 124 -3.20 9.03 -15.68
N PRO A 125 -3.07 8.19 -16.73
CA PRO A 125 -1.97 8.32 -17.67
C PRO A 125 -1.86 9.73 -18.25
N LYS A 126 -0.62 10.22 -18.38
CA LYS A 126 -0.27 11.54 -18.96
C LYS A 126 -0.88 12.75 -18.24
N GLN A 127 -1.23 12.59 -16.96
CA GLN A 127 -1.74 13.67 -16.13
C GLN A 127 -0.82 13.97 -14.96
N ALA A 128 -0.98 15.16 -14.38
CA ALA A 128 -0.26 15.63 -13.21
C ALA A 128 -1.23 16.02 -12.09
N ARG A 129 -0.77 15.92 -10.84
CA ARG A 129 -1.49 16.41 -9.66
C ARG A 129 -0.53 16.98 -8.65
N ASP A 130 -0.98 18.06 -8.02
CA ASP A 130 -0.29 18.61 -6.85
C ASP A 130 -0.58 17.72 -5.64
N PHE A 131 0.41 17.59 -4.77
CA PHE A 131 0.30 16.86 -3.52
C PHE A 131 0.75 17.72 -2.33
N LYS A 132 0.19 17.37 -1.17
CA LYS A 132 0.59 17.92 0.12
C LYS A 132 0.44 16.84 1.17
N GLU A 133 1.55 16.44 1.80
CA GLU A 133 1.59 15.41 2.84
C GLU A 133 2.37 15.89 4.05
N SER A 134 1.87 15.55 5.24
CA SER A 134 2.52 15.95 6.49
C SER A 134 3.70 15.05 6.79
N VAL A 135 4.83 15.65 7.11
CA VAL A 135 6.08 14.99 7.48
C VAL A 135 6.27 15.07 8.97
N TYR A 136 6.50 13.92 9.60
CA TYR A 136 6.73 13.82 11.04
C TYR A 136 8.23 13.67 11.31
N LEU A 137 8.87 14.78 11.68
CA LEU A 137 10.27 14.78 12.07
C LEU A 137 10.39 14.37 13.54
N TYR A 138 10.57 13.09 13.77
CA TYR A 138 10.94 12.60 15.09
C TYR A 138 12.45 12.42 15.17
N SER A 139 13.13 13.30 15.94
CA SER A 139 14.57 13.20 16.15
C SER A 139 14.93 13.51 17.59
N ASP A 140 15.63 12.58 18.22
CA ASP A 140 16.26 12.79 19.54
C ASP A 140 17.58 13.58 19.44
N LEU A 141 18.08 13.80 18.24
CA LEU A 141 19.36 14.46 17.98
C LEU A 141 19.16 15.97 17.85
N LYS A 142 19.99 16.73 18.56
CA LYS A 142 20.05 18.20 18.39
C LYS A 142 20.78 18.54 17.11
N ILE A 143 20.11 19.20 16.20
CA ILE A 143 20.70 19.74 14.96
C ILE A 143 21.70 20.82 15.34
N LYS A 144 22.96 20.68 14.89
CA LYS A 144 24.07 21.59 15.17
C LYS A 144 24.51 22.39 13.96
N GLY A 145 24.30 21.86 12.78
CA GLY A 145 24.67 22.42 11.51
C GLY A 145 23.49 22.83 10.65
N LYS A 146 23.57 22.55 9.35
CA LYS A 146 22.53 22.84 8.38
C LYS A 146 21.73 21.57 8.09
N MET A 147 20.41 21.64 8.26
CA MET A 147 19.55 20.54 7.85
C MET A 147 19.42 20.47 6.34
N VAL A 148 19.75 19.31 5.78
CA VAL A 148 19.59 18.94 4.37
C VAL A 148 18.69 17.73 4.30
N TRP A 149 17.84 17.66 3.32
CA TRP A 149 16.95 16.52 3.12
C TRP A 149 16.95 16.08 1.67
N ASP A 150 16.66 14.80 1.46
CA ASP A 150 16.39 14.20 0.16
C ASP A 150 15.28 13.16 0.29
N TYR A 151 14.80 12.68 -0.84
CA TYR A 151 13.78 11.62 -0.89
C TYR A 151 14.14 10.58 -1.95
N LYS A 152 13.64 9.37 -1.73
CA LYS A 152 13.76 8.25 -2.65
C LYS A 152 12.40 7.59 -2.81
N ILE A 153 12.04 7.21 -4.04
CA ILE A 153 10.84 6.42 -4.29
C ILE A 153 11.14 4.97 -3.89
N GLU A 154 10.39 4.47 -2.92
CA GLU A 154 10.52 3.09 -2.43
C GLU A 154 9.51 2.16 -3.10
N PHE A 155 8.29 2.68 -3.35
CA PHE A 155 7.20 1.88 -3.83
C PHE A 155 6.25 2.68 -4.73
N ILE A 156 5.71 2.02 -5.76
CA ILE A 156 4.71 2.56 -6.68
C ILE A 156 3.62 1.51 -6.86
N LYS A 157 2.36 1.90 -6.73
CA LYS A 157 1.21 1.06 -7.05
C LYS A 157 0.40 1.67 -8.16
N ALA A 158 0.03 0.84 -9.15
CA ALA A 158 -0.71 1.28 -10.33
C ALA A 158 -1.79 0.27 -10.74
N GLU A 159 -2.84 0.80 -11.36
CA GLU A 159 -3.95 0.04 -11.96
C GLU A 159 -4.07 0.34 -13.44
#